data_e2a6dd4f783a60e94b9ab5689c4085af
#
_entry.id   e2a6dd4f783a60e94b9ab5689c4085af
#
_cell.length_a   1.000
_cell.length_b   1.000
_cell.length_c   1.000
_cell.angle_alpha   90.00
_cell.angle_beta   90.00
_cell.angle_gamma   90.00
#
_symmetry.space_group_name_H-M   'P 1'
#
loop_
_entity.id
_entity.type
_entity.pdbx_description
1 polymer ?
#
loop_
_entity_poly.entity_id
_entity_poly.type
_entity_poly.pdbx_seq_one_letter_code
_entity_poly.pdbx_strand_id
1 'polypeptide(L)'
;MKLKYIIPILVMALGTVSCDFLDLSDPNKVTVGNFYQTEADIANVCAGIYQPFKDSHYFTRQDYFTDSYARVLMFLDPGVAGGENYAFCAHSLTNAHSFISNRYNSIYKSIDRCNILIKHLDDVTYEKATTRDTYEAEARFVRALGYFYLVSEFGDVPLVLSKPGSINDVYAANVRQPKEKVYQAIYDDCAWVLASPLADLQSANDCGRACKVAALVLDAKAHLQQATDPVFTARKAELCAAAKTSLDAAWAKKFFNKLEDINVTDAFDLETQKGSKENIFQINYVSGDTNNGGSIPLYFAPQSYDDESKSLVRDVSKYSSPCLMLKDKGDKIFPEADRTKDLRFINLIGSGIFGGSPVYYTRKYTDKATTTVYYGSDIVVFRYADVVLMQAEVAYHTGDAANAMKWLNMVRQRAGLDAVSGLSGNNLRDAIYEERIREFVGEGKAWEDYLRGYSHEELTNYFKADGAAMFGEKDFLFPIPYSQVILNPEGLPQNPGY
;
A
#
# COMPACT_ATOMS: atom_id res chain seq x y z
N MET A 1 18.09 -57.39 -64.73
CA MET A 1 16.96 -56.44 -64.70
C MET A 1 16.79 -55.91 -63.28
N LYS A 2 17.27 -54.80 -63.04
CA LYS A 2 16.80 -53.54 -62.43
C LYS A 2 16.87 -53.49 -60.90
N LEU A 3 18.07 -53.25 -60.43
CA LEU A 3 18.38 -52.81 -59.08
C LEU A 3 18.13 -51.28 -58.87
N LYS A 4 17.56 -50.57 -59.83
CA LYS A 4 17.41 -49.10 -59.85
C LYS A 4 16.12 -48.56 -59.25
N TYR A 5 15.17 -49.41 -58.81
CA TYR A 5 13.88 -48.97 -58.26
C TYR A 5 13.65 -49.34 -56.81
N ILE A 6 14.61 -49.99 -56.11
CA ILE A 6 14.48 -50.40 -54.71
C ILE A 6 15.01 -49.30 -53.77
N ILE A 7 15.97 -48.49 -54.24
CA ILE A 7 16.60 -47.45 -53.43
C ILE A 7 15.66 -46.28 -53.11
N PRO A 8 14.77 -45.77 -53.98
CA PRO A 8 13.89 -44.67 -53.64
C PRO A 8 12.74 -45.05 -52.70
N ILE A 9 12.34 -46.33 -52.60
CA ILE A 9 11.28 -46.77 -51.71
C ILE A 9 11.82 -46.95 -50.28
N LEU A 10 13.08 -47.30 -50.12
CA LEU A 10 13.69 -47.44 -48.76
C LEU A 10 14.02 -46.08 -48.13
N VAL A 11 14.24 -45.03 -48.94
CA VAL A 11 14.47 -43.67 -48.43
C VAL A 11 13.16 -42.98 -48.05
N MET A 12 12.02 -43.40 -48.64
CA MET A 12 10.68 -42.86 -48.26
C MET A 12 10.10 -43.51 -46.99
N ALA A 13 10.56 -44.72 -46.63
CA ALA A 13 10.11 -45.41 -45.40
C ALA A 13 10.87 -44.97 -44.13
N LEU A 14 12.01 -44.25 -44.27
CA LEU A 14 12.78 -43.72 -43.14
C LEU A 14 12.42 -42.28 -42.76
N GLY A 15 11.48 -41.64 -43.52
CA GLY A 15 11.07 -40.25 -43.30
C GLY A 15 9.85 -40.01 -42.42
N THR A 16 9.24 -41.06 -41.84
CA THR A 16 8.00 -40.91 -41.07
C THR A 16 8.11 -41.19 -39.57
N VAL A 17 9.34 -41.21 -39.02
CA VAL A 17 9.56 -41.38 -37.57
C VAL A 17 10.44 -40.23 -37.08
N SER A 18 10.03 -38.98 -37.28
CA SER A 18 10.76 -37.83 -36.78
C SER A 18 9.84 -36.65 -36.48
N CYS A 19 8.88 -36.86 -35.62
CA CYS A 19 8.16 -35.73 -35.03
C CYS A 19 8.25 -35.65 -33.47
N ASP A 20 8.67 -36.74 -32.78
CA ASP A 20 8.80 -36.69 -31.35
C ASP A 20 10.21 -36.38 -30.81
N PHE A 21 11.21 -36.30 -31.68
CA PHE A 21 12.59 -36.07 -31.27
C PHE A 21 12.97 -34.58 -31.14
N LEU A 22 12.09 -33.65 -31.56
CA LEU A 22 12.31 -32.20 -31.49
C LEU A 22 11.53 -31.54 -30.34
N ASP A 23 10.70 -32.26 -29.66
CA ASP A 23 10.02 -31.80 -28.43
C ASP A 23 10.81 -32.21 -27.16
N LEU A 24 12.10 -32.00 -27.16
CA LEU A 24 12.92 -32.04 -25.96
C LEU A 24 12.62 -30.77 -25.15
N SER A 25 11.54 -30.80 -24.39
CA SER A 25 11.41 -29.89 -23.28
C SER A 25 12.53 -30.20 -22.28
N ASP A 26 13.40 -29.23 -22.01
CA ASP A 26 14.40 -29.35 -20.95
C ASP A 26 13.65 -29.65 -19.63
N PRO A 27 13.83 -30.84 -19.02
CA PRO A 27 13.13 -31.20 -17.80
C PRO A 27 13.46 -30.27 -16.61
N ASN A 28 14.56 -29.51 -16.72
CA ASN A 28 14.98 -28.52 -15.72
C ASN A 28 14.40 -27.12 -16.04
N LYS A 29 13.77 -26.92 -17.21
CA LYS A 29 13.14 -25.65 -17.53
C LYS A 29 11.73 -25.62 -16.95
N VAL A 30 11.51 -24.71 -16.00
CA VAL A 30 10.17 -24.44 -15.47
C VAL A 30 9.29 -23.92 -16.59
N THR A 31 8.26 -24.68 -16.96
CA THR A 31 7.23 -24.33 -17.93
C THR A 31 5.87 -24.37 -17.23
N VAL A 32 4.86 -23.73 -17.81
CA VAL A 32 3.50 -23.78 -17.24
C VAL A 32 2.98 -25.25 -17.13
N GLY A 33 3.45 -26.15 -18.00
CA GLY A 33 3.03 -27.54 -18.00
C GLY A 33 3.69 -28.44 -16.94
N ASN A 34 4.84 -28.06 -16.38
CA ASN A 34 5.55 -28.81 -15.34
C ASN A 34 5.65 -28.08 -14.00
N PHE A 35 5.07 -26.88 -13.89
CA PHE A 35 4.89 -26.13 -12.66
C PHE A 35 3.44 -26.32 -12.16
N TYR A 36 3.11 -26.01 -10.95
CA TYR A 36 1.80 -26.29 -10.30
C TYR A 36 1.47 -27.79 -10.17
N GLN A 37 2.48 -28.64 -9.89
CA GLN A 37 2.30 -30.08 -9.74
C GLN A 37 2.27 -30.54 -8.28
N THR A 38 2.82 -29.73 -7.37
CA THR A 38 2.98 -30.08 -5.96
C THR A 38 2.49 -28.97 -5.04
N GLU A 39 2.18 -29.29 -3.78
CA GLU A 39 1.88 -28.31 -2.75
C GLU A 39 3.03 -27.30 -2.57
N ALA A 40 4.29 -27.75 -2.73
CA ALA A 40 5.46 -26.88 -2.64
C ALA A 40 5.48 -25.83 -3.79
N ASP A 41 5.05 -26.20 -4.99
CA ASP A 41 4.94 -25.25 -6.10
C ASP A 41 3.91 -24.17 -5.78
N ILE A 42 2.75 -24.57 -5.28
CA ILE A 42 1.68 -23.64 -4.86
C ILE A 42 2.17 -22.74 -3.71
N ALA A 43 2.90 -23.27 -2.73
CA ALA A 43 3.49 -22.48 -1.65
C ALA A 43 4.45 -21.40 -2.17
N ASN A 44 5.27 -21.73 -3.17
CA ASN A 44 6.17 -20.78 -3.83
C ASN A 44 5.38 -19.70 -4.59
N VAL A 45 4.31 -20.07 -5.29
CA VAL A 45 3.42 -19.10 -5.98
C VAL A 45 2.76 -18.19 -4.94
N CYS A 46 2.27 -18.76 -3.84
CA CYS A 46 1.68 -17.99 -2.74
C CYS A 46 2.69 -16.99 -2.13
N ALA A 47 3.93 -17.39 -1.90
CA ALA A 47 4.98 -16.43 -1.51
C ALA A 47 5.22 -15.36 -2.60
N GLY A 48 5.11 -15.74 -3.86
CA GLY A 48 5.30 -14.88 -5.03
C GLY A 48 4.26 -13.77 -5.19
N ILE A 49 3.03 -13.89 -4.61
CA ILE A 49 2.01 -12.83 -4.71
C ILE A 49 2.42 -11.56 -3.96
N TYR A 50 3.26 -11.67 -2.93
CA TYR A 50 3.75 -10.55 -2.12
C TYR A 50 4.95 -9.83 -2.74
N GLN A 51 5.63 -10.43 -3.70
CA GLN A 51 6.85 -9.85 -4.28
C GLN A 51 6.61 -8.47 -4.92
N PRO A 52 5.50 -8.19 -5.65
CA PRO A 52 5.24 -6.87 -6.20
C PRO A 52 5.15 -5.76 -5.13
N PHE A 53 4.86 -6.07 -3.88
CA PHE A 53 4.86 -5.10 -2.80
C PHE A 53 6.23 -4.43 -2.58
N LYS A 54 7.32 -5.13 -2.93
CA LYS A 54 8.69 -4.62 -2.88
C LYS A 54 9.09 -3.84 -4.14
N ASP A 55 8.25 -3.80 -5.17
CA ASP A 55 8.49 -2.95 -6.35
C ASP A 55 8.55 -1.48 -5.91
N SER A 56 9.47 -0.72 -6.48
CA SER A 56 9.81 0.63 -6.00
C SER A 56 8.65 1.61 -5.95
N HIS A 57 7.59 1.39 -6.74
CA HIS A 57 6.43 2.28 -6.81
C HIS A 57 5.15 1.64 -6.24
N TYR A 58 5.24 0.49 -5.54
CA TYR A 58 4.10 -0.05 -4.81
C TYR A 58 4.11 0.50 -3.37
N PHE A 59 4.82 -0.13 -2.44
CA PHE A 59 4.88 0.34 -1.05
C PHE A 59 6.15 1.14 -0.71
N THR A 60 7.28 0.85 -1.35
CA THR A 60 8.56 1.50 -1.02
C THR A 60 8.53 3.02 -1.17
N ARG A 61 7.70 3.53 -2.09
CA ARG A 61 7.49 4.96 -2.33
C ARG A 61 6.02 5.37 -2.16
N GLN A 62 5.32 4.73 -1.22
CA GLN A 62 3.94 5.08 -0.89
C GLN A 62 3.81 6.54 -0.46
N ASP A 63 4.83 7.09 0.23
CA ASP A 63 4.91 8.49 0.63
C ASP A 63 4.78 9.47 -0.56
N TYR A 64 5.22 9.10 -1.77
CA TYR A 64 5.08 9.96 -2.95
C TYR A 64 3.61 10.15 -3.32
N PHE A 65 2.83 9.07 -3.33
CA PHE A 65 1.45 9.06 -3.75
C PHE A 65 0.48 9.59 -2.69
N THR A 66 0.92 9.71 -1.46
CA THR A 66 0.08 10.11 -0.34
C THR A 66 0.64 11.30 0.41
N ASP A 67 1.71 11.16 1.20
CA ASP A 67 2.22 12.22 2.06
C ASP A 67 2.81 13.40 1.25
N SER A 68 3.48 13.12 0.13
CA SER A 68 3.98 14.18 -0.74
C SER A 68 2.85 14.81 -1.56
N TYR A 69 1.90 14.02 -2.03
CA TYR A 69 0.73 14.53 -2.74
C TYR A 69 -0.15 15.39 -1.83
N ALA A 70 -0.31 14.99 -0.56
CA ALA A 70 -0.96 15.80 0.48
C ALA A 70 -0.09 16.96 0.99
N ARG A 71 1.15 17.10 0.48
CA ARG A 71 2.12 18.15 0.86
C ARG A 71 2.48 18.16 2.35
N VAL A 72 2.30 17.05 3.05
CA VAL A 72 2.77 16.85 4.43
C VAL A 72 4.29 16.71 4.45
N LEU A 73 4.80 15.88 3.54
CA LEU A 73 6.21 15.77 3.19
C LEU A 73 6.40 16.31 1.76
N MET A 74 7.55 16.85 1.42
CA MET A 74 7.76 17.48 0.13
C MET A 74 9.13 17.15 -0.46
N PHE A 75 9.19 17.04 -1.77
CA PHE A 75 10.43 17.09 -2.53
C PHE A 75 10.86 18.54 -2.68
N LEU A 76 12.02 18.89 -2.14
CA LEU A 76 12.48 20.27 -2.05
C LEU A 76 13.36 20.68 -3.24
N ASP A 77 13.79 19.73 -4.06
CA ASP A 77 14.60 19.97 -5.25
C ASP A 77 13.80 19.67 -6.53
N PRO A 78 13.32 20.71 -7.25
CA PRO A 78 12.55 20.52 -8.48
C PRO A 78 13.39 20.02 -9.66
N GLY A 79 14.72 20.05 -9.58
CA GLY A 79 15.62 19.60 -10.65
C GLY A 79 15.95 18.11 -10.64
N VAL A 80 15.76 17.43 -9.53
CA VAL A 80 16.10 16.01 -9.40
C VAL A 80 15.09 15.15 -10.15
N ALA A 81 15.60 14.10 -10.81
CA ALA A 81 14.80 13.17 -11.64
C ALA A 81 13.95 13.88 -12.72
N GLY A 82 14.47 14.99 -13.29
CA GLY A 82 13.73 15.75 -14.29
C GLY A 82 12.44 16.39 -13.80
N GLY A 83 12.28 16.55 -12.47
CA GLY A 83 11.07 17.08 -11.85
C GLY A 83 9.98 16.06 -11.58
N GLU A 84 10.16 14.77 -11.91
CA GLU A 84 9.14 13.74 -11.68
C GLU A 84 8.72 13.63 -10.20
N ASN A 85 9.69 13.62 -9.26
CA ASN A 85 9.37 13.58 -7.84
C ASN A 85 8.60 14.84 -7.39
N TYR A 86 9.02 16.01 -7.85
CA TYR A 86 8.42 17.28 -7.49
C TYR A 86 6.98 17.41 -8.01
N ALA A 87 6.64 16.74 -9.13
CA ALA A 87 5.32 16.79 -9.73
C ALA A 87 4.19 16.35 -8.78
N PHE A 88 4.48 15.49 -7.80
CA PHE A 88 3.49 15.09 -6.78
C PHE A 88 3.11 16.27 -5.89
N CYS A 89 4.05 16.91 -5.24
CA CYS A 89 3.75 18.05 -4.36
C CYS A 89 3.40 19.34 -5.12
N ALA A 90 3.73 19.44 -6.41
CA ALA A 90 3.34 20.54 -7.29
C ALA A 90 1.96 20.34 -7.95
N HIS A 91 1.35 19.15 -7.83
CA HIS A 91 0.11 18.77 -8.52
C HIS A 91 0.16 18.99 -10.04
N SER A 92 1.31 18.63 -10.64
CA SER A 92 1.56 18.76 -12.08
C SER A 92 1.70 17.41 -12.78
N LEU A 93 1.06 16.37 -12.23
CA LEU A 93 1.06 15.03 -12.79
C LEU A 93 0.40 15.00 -14.17
N THR A 94 0.93 14.16 -15.05
CA THR A 94 0.40 13.89 -16.38
C THR A 94 0.17 12.38 -16.55
N ASN A 95 -0.60 11.99 -17.55
CA ASN A 95 -0.84 10.59 -17.88
C ASN A 95 0.40 9.84 -18.43
N ALA A 96 1.44 10.58 -18.80
CA ALA A 96 2.73 10.03 -19.22
C ALA A 96 3.74 9.88 -18.05
N HIS A 97 3.35 10.24 -16.82
CA HIS A 97 4.24 10.20 -15.66
C HIS A 97 4.67 8.77 -15.32
N SER A 98 5.99 8.52 -15.29
CA SER A 98 6.54 7.17 -15.17
C SER A 98 6.15 6.48 -13.86
N PHE A 99 6.13 7.22 -12.74
CA PHE A 99 5.77 6.66 -11.42
C PHE A 99 4.30 6.26 -11.33
N ILE A 100 3.40 7.03 -11.95
CA ILE A 100 1.98 6.68 -12.04
C ILE A 100 1.80 5.38 -12.83
N SER A 101 2.49 5.25 -13.99
CA SER A 101 2.47 4.03 -14.79
C SER A 101 3.03 2.83 -14.02
N ASN A 102 4.15 3.01 -13.33
CA ASN A 102 4.77 1.95 -12.53
C ASN A 102 3.88 1.52 -11.36
N ARG A 103 3.25 2.47 -10.67
CA ARG A 103 2.30 2.21 -9.57
C ARG A 103 1.14 1.35 -10.06
N TYR A 104 0.45 1.79 -11.10
CA TYR A 104 -0.67 1.10 -11.71
C TYR A 104 -0.30 -0.33 -12.13
N ASN A 105 0.82 -0.47 -12.85
CA ASN A 105 1.28 -1.76 -13.36
C ASN A 105 1.71 -2.71 -12.23
N SER A 106 2.38 -2.22 -11.17
CA SER A 106 2.79 -3.06 -10.04
C SER A 106 1.59 -3.60 -9.28
N ILE A 107 0.54 -2.79 -9.11
CA ILE A 107 -0.70 -3.24 -8.46
C ILE A 107 -1.39 -4.33 -9.32
N TYR A 108 -1.58 -4.10 -10.62
CA TYR A 108 -2.19 -5.12 -11.50
C TYR A 108 -1.34 -6.39 -11.63
N LYS A 109 -0.02 -6.29 -11.58
CA LYS A 109 0.89 -7.44 -11.53
C LYS A 109 0.65 -8.30 -10.27
N SER A 110 0.39 -7.65 -9.13
CA SER A 110 0.02 -8.35 -7.89
C SER A 110 -1.33 -9.06 -8.04
N ILE A 111 -2.33 -8.38 -8.59
CA ILE A 111 -3.67 -8.94 -8.87
C ILE A 111 -3.60 -10.14 -9.83
N ASP A 112 -2.82 -10.03 -10.91
CA ASP A 112 -2.64 -11.14 -11.88
C ASP A 112 -2.03 -12.36 -11.21
N ARG A 113 -1.01 -12.19 -10.36
CA ARG A 113 -0.41 -13.29 -9.58
C ARG A 113 -1.42 -13.96 -8.63
N CYS A 114 -2.28 -13.16 -7.98
CA CYS A 114 -3.36 -13.70 -7.15
C CYS A 114 -4.35 -14.54 -7.97
N ASN A 115 -4.76 -14.04 -9.13
CA ASN A 115 -5.66 -14.75 -10.04
C ASN A 115 -5.03 -16.04 -10.58
N ILE A 116 -3.72 -16.03 -10.86
CA ILE A 116 -2.97 -17.24 -11.25
C ILE A 116 -2.95 -18.25 -10.09
N LEU A 117 -2.63 -17.82 -8.88
CA LEU A 117 -2.63 -18.70 -7.71
C LEU A 117 -4.01 -19.35 -7.52
N ILE A 118 -5.07 -18.54 -7.46
CA ILE A 118 -6.45 -19.04 -7.27
C ILE A 118 -6.83 -20.06 -8.36
N LYS A 119 -6.45 -19.82 -9.62
CA LYS A 119 -6.72 -20.73 -10.74
C LYS A 119 -6.11 -22.12 -10.56
N HIS A 120 -4.92 -22.18 -9.96
CA HIS A 120 -4.15 -23.43 -9.86
C HIS A 120 -4.22 -24.13 -8.49
N LEU A 121 -5.02 -23.60 -7.56
CA LEU A 121 -5.18 -24.22 -6.23
C LEU A 121 -5.72 -25.65 -6.28
N ASP A 122 -6.58 -25.95 -7.23
CA ASP A 122 -7.23 -27.27 -7.34
C ASP A 122 -6.45 -28.25 -8.24
N ASP A 123 -5.29 -27.84 -8.79
CA ASP A 123 -4.44 -28.70 -9.63
C ASP A 123 -3.59 -29.67 -8.80
N VAL A 124 -3.47 -29.47 -7.48
CA VAL A 124 -2.61 -30.25 -6.59
C VAL A 124 -3.37 -30.84 -5.41
N THR A 125 -2.78 -31.86 -4.80
CA THR A 125 -3.27 -32.45 -3.53
C THR A 125 -2.50 -31.86 -2.36
N TYR A 126 -3.20 -31.51 -1.29
CA TYR A 126 -2.64 -30.92 -0.07
C TYR A 126 -2.57 -31.95 1.06
N GLU A 127 -1.49 -31.88 1.87
CA GLU A 127 -1.36 -32.71 3.06
C GLU A 127 -2.45 -32.39 4.09
N LYS A 128 -2.81 -31.11 4.25
CA LYS A 128 -3.87 -30.65 5.14
C LYS A 128 -4.99 -30.01 4.33
N ALA A 129 -6.22 -30.41 4.59
CA ALA A 129 -7.40 -29.87 3.89
C ALA A 129 -7.52 -28.31 3.98
N THR A 130 -7.00 -27.72 5.06
CA THR A 130 -7.04 -26.26 5.29
C THR A 130 -5.98 -25.48 4.53
N THR A 131 -4.93 -26.12 3.98
CA THR A 131 -3.81 -25.43 3.32
C THR A 131 -4.26 -24.73 2.04
N ARG A 132 -5.07 -25.41 1.24
CA ARG A 132 -5.66 -24.85 0.01
C ARG A 132 -6.41 -23.54 0.29
N ASP A 133 -7.30 -23.55 1.28
CA ASP A 133 -8.11 -22.39 1.64
C ASP A 133 -7.29 -21.28 2.30
N THR A 134 -6.20 -21.63 2.99
CA THR A 134 -5.25 -20.64 3.52
C THR A 134 -4.59 -19.87 2.38
N TYR A 135 -4.10 -20.57 1.34
CA TYR A 135 -3.48 -19.91 0.19
C TYR A 135 -4.48 -19.07 -0.63
N GLU A 136 -5.73 -19.55 -0.77
CA GLU A 136 -6.76 -18.73 -1.40
C GLU A 136 -7.06 -17.46 -0.59
N ALA A 137 -7.12 -17.55 0.75
CA ALA A 137 -7.34 -16.38 1.61
C ALA A 137 -6.24 -15.33 1.45
N GLU A 138 -4.98 -15.76 1.39
CA GLU A 138 -3.87 -14.85 1.15
C GLU A 138 -3.98 -14.16 -0.21
N ALA A 139 -4.29 -14.92 -1.27
CA ALA A 139 -4.47 -14.34 -2.61
C ALA A 139 -5.62 -13.33 -2.65
N ARG A 140 -6.74 -13.65 -2.03
CA ARG A 140 -7.91 -12.75 -1.96
C ARG A 140 -7.61 -11.48 -1.17
N PHE A 141 -6.94 -11.58 -0.02
CA PHE A 141 -6.50 -10.40 0.73
C PHE A 141 -5.59 -9.48 -0.10
N VAL A 142 -4.56 -10.05 -0.74
CA VAL A 142 -3.61 -9.29 -1.57
C VAL A 142 -4.32 -8.64 -2.76
N ARG A 143 -5.28 -9.34 -3.37
CA ARG A 143 -6.11 -8.82 -4.47
C ARG A 143 -7.02 -7.68 -4.01
N ALA A 144 -7.70 -7.85 -2.89
CA ALA A 144 -8.54 -6.81 -2.29
C ALA A 144 -7.74 -5.55 -1.94
N LEU A 145 -6.54 -5.72 -1.36
CA LEU A 145 -5.63 -4.61 -1.06
C LEU A 145 -5.20 -3.87 -2.33
N GLY A 146 -4.90 -4.61 -3.40
CA GLY A 146 -4.59 -4.02 -4.71
C GLY A 146 -5.76 -3.19 -5.26
N TYR A 147 -6.97 -3.74 -5.23
CA TYR A 147 -8.16 -3.01 -5.70
C TYR A 147 -8.51 -1.81 -4.82
N PHE A 148 -8.25 -1.88 -3.52
CA PHE A 148 -8.42 -0.72 -2.64
C PHE A 148 -7.56 0.46 -3.09
N TYR A 149 -6.28 0.25 -3.36
CA TYR A 149 -5.42 1.33 -3.89
C TYR A 149 -5.84 1.79 -5.28
N LEU A 150 -6.21 0.87 -6.18
CA LEU A 150 -6.66 1.24 -7.51
C LEU A 150 -7.92 2.12 -7.48
N VAL A 151 -8.94 1.74 -6.70
CA VAL A 151 -10.20 2.51 -6.66
C VAL A 151 -10.02 3.84 -5.94
N SER A 152 -9.20 3.89 -4.89
CA SER A 152 -8.92 5.12 -4.14
C SER A 152 -8.09 6.13 -4.94
N GLU A 153 -7.15 5.64 -5.76
CA GLU A 153 -6.21 6.49 -6.50
C GLU A 153 -6.69 6.83 -7.92
N PHE A 154 -7.39 5.91 -8.61
CA PHE A 154 -7.75 6.04 -10.03
C PHE A 154 -9.27 6.08 -10.28
N GLY A 155 -10.08 5.82 -9.29
CA GLY A 155 -11.54 5.77 -9.42
C GLY A 155 -12.03 4.49 -10.10
N ASP A 156 -12.82 4.61 -11.16
CA ASP A 156 -13.26 3.48 -11.97
C ASP A 156 -12.05 2.81 -12.63
N VAL A 157 -11.93 1.49 -12.53
CA VAL A 157 -10.78 0.72 -13.04
C VAL A 157 -11.23 -0.62 -13.61
N PRO A 158 -10.42 -1.27 -14.46
CA PRO A 158 -10.69 -2.65 -14.88
C PRO A 158 -10.76 -3.61 -13.69
N LEU A 159 -11.81 -4.41 -13.64
CA LEU A 159 -12.04 -5.41 -12.58
C LEU A 159 -11.80 -6.82 -13.13
N VAL A 160 -10.62 -7.37 -12.85
CA VAL A 160 -10.15 -8.68 -13.34
C VAL A 160 -10.06 -9.64 -12.14
N LEU A 161 -11.06 -10.50 -11.98
CA LEU A 161 -11.18 -11.41 -10.83
C LEU A 161 -10.75 -12.86 -11.16
N SER A 162 -10.34 -13.13 -12.39
CA SER A 162 -9.82 -14.41 -12.82
C SER A 162 -8.75 -14.24 -13.88
N LYS A 163 -7.87 -15.25 -14.05
CA LYS A 163 -6.86 -15.22 -15.11
C LYS A 163 -7.53 -15.30 -16.48
N PRO A 164 -7.36 -14.29 -17.38
CA PRO A 164 -7.85 -14.37 -18.74
C PRO A 164 -7.28 -15.57 -19.48
N GLY A 165 -8.12 -16.26 -20.27
CA GLY A 165 -7.75 -17.46 -21.01
C GLY A 165 -7.10 -17.16 -22.37
N SER A 166 -7.35 -15.99 -22.94
CA SER A 166 -6.87 -15.57 -24.24
C SER A 166 -6.56 -14.08 -24.30
N ILE A 167 -5.90 -13.64 -25.36
CA ILE A 167 -5.63 -12.21 -25.60
C ILE A 167 -6.94 -11.41 -25.77
N ASN A 168 -7.96 -12.01 -26.36
CA ASN A 168 -9.26 -11.37 -26.51
C ASN A 168 -9.95 -11.17 -25.17
N ASP A 169 -9.80 -12.11 -24.22
CA ASP A 169 -10.32 -11.94 -22.86
C ASP A 169 -9.58 -10.82 -22.11
N VAL A 170 -8.28 -10.64 -22.36
CA VAL A 170 -7.52 -9.52 -21.80
C VAL A 170 -8.09 -8.19 -22.30
N TYR A 171 -8.34 -8.05 -23.59
CA TYR A 171 -8.96 -6.83 -24.14
C TYR A 171 -10.38 -6.61 -23.63
N ALA A 172 -11.19 -7.67 -23.53
CA ALA A 172 -12.54 -7.58 -22.98
C ALA A 172 -12.57 -7.21 -21.51
N ALA A 173 -11.57 -7.64 -20.74
CA ALA A 173 -11.43 -7.31 -19.31
C ALA A 173 -10.84 -5.89 -19.08
N ASN A 174 -10.16 -5.31 -20.08
CA ASN A 174 -9.54 -3.99 -19.98
C ASN A 174 -10.55 -2.86 -20.22
N VAL A 175 -11.63 -2.86 -19.42
CA VAL A 175 -12.72 -1.88 -19.44
C VAL A 175 -12.99 -1.41 -18.02
N ARG A 176 -13.07 -0.10 -17.82
CA ARG A 176 -13.36 0.49 -16.51
C ARG A 176 -14.70 -0.02 -15.98
N GLN A 177 -14.69 -0.48 -14.75
CA GLN A 177 -15.91 -0.81 -14.01
C GLN A 177 -16.17 0.29 -12.98
N PRO A 178 -17.44 0.59 -12.71
CA PRO A 178 -17.81 1.57 -11.69
C PRO A 178 -17.18 1.26 -10.34
N LYS A 179 -16.75 2.28 -9.60
CA LYS A 179 -16.17 2.17 -8.25
C LYS A 179 -17.00 1.26 -7.34
N GLU A 180 -18.31 1.31 -7.43
CA GLU A 180 -19.21 0.47 -6.62
C GLU A 180 -18.92 -1.04 -6.80
N LYS A 181 -18.71 -1.49 -8.05
CA LYS A 181 -18.37 -2.90 -8.32
C LYS A 181 -16.98 -3.26 -7.79
N VAL A 182 -16.04 -2.32 -7.85
CA VAL A 182 -14.68 -2.55 -7.32
C VAL A 182 -14.73 -2.66 -5.80
N TYR A 183 -15.45 -1.77 -5.11
CA TYR A 183 -15.66 -1.88 -3.66
C TYR A 183 -16.36 -3.19 -3.29
N GLN A 184 -17.39 -3.61 -4.03
CA GLN A 184 -18.06 -4.89 -3.78
C GLN A 184 -17.09 -6.07 -3.86
N ALA A 185 -16.20 -6.09 -4.87
CA ALA A 185 -15.18 -7.14 -5.00
C ALA A 185 -14.19 -7.15 -3.82
N ILE A 186 -13.84 -5.97 -3.28
CA ILE A 186 -13.02 -5.87 -2.06
C ILE A 186 -13.75 -6.51 -0.88
N TYR A 187 -15.03 -6.20 -0.69
CA TYR A 187 -15.84 -6.76 0.40
C TYR A 187 -16.03 -8.27 0.29
N ASP A 188 -16.29 -8.77 -0.92
CA ASP A 188 -16.44 -10.21 -1.19
C ASP A 188 -15.14 -10.96 -0.88
N ASP A 189 -13.99 -10.43 -1.29
CA ASP A 189 -12.69 -11.03 -0.97
C ASP A 189 -12.38 -10.96 0.53
N CYS A 190 -12.65 -9.84 1.21
CA CYS A 190 -12.48 -9.74 2.66
C CYS A 190 -13.40 -10.70 3.41
N ALA A 191 -14.68 -10.82 3.02
CA ALA A 191 -15.62 -11.75 3.63
C ALA A 191 -15.15 -13.21 3.48
N TRP A 192 -14.62 -13.58 2.33
CA TRP A 192 -14.05 -14.90 2.10
C TRP A 192 -12.86 -15.18 3.03
N VAL A 193 -11.93 -14.19 3.17
CA VAL A 193 -10.79 -14.28 4.10
C VAL A 193 -11.26 -14.50 5.54
N LEU A 194 -12.30 -13.79 5.98
CA LEU A 194 -12.81 -13.92 7.34
C LEU A 194 -13.45 -15.30 7.62
N ALA A 195 -14.04 -15.93 6.60
CA ALA A 195 -14.60 -17.28 6.69
C ALA A 195 -13.54 -18.39 6.60
N SER A 196 -12.33 -18.10 6.12
CA SER A 196 -11.25 -19.05 5.87
C SER A 196 -10.57 -19.56 7.15
N PRO A 197 -9.71 -20.61 7.08
CA PRO A 197 -8.90 -21.06 8.21
C PRO A 197 -7.69 -20.14 8.53
N LEU A 198 -7.51 -19.03 7.84
CA LEU A 198 -6.39 -18.10 8.09
C LEU A 198 -6.36 -17.65 9.55
N ALA A 199 -5.16 -17.44 10.11
CA ALA A 199 -5.00 -16.98 11.48
C ALA A 199 -5.58 -15.56 11.69
N ASP A 200 -6.02 -15.27 12.92
CA ASP A 200 -6.47 -13.92 13.28
C ASP A 200 -5.32 -12.90 13.13
N LEU A 201 -4.15 -13.23 13.66
CA LEU A 201 -2.90 -12.48 13.53
C LEU A 201 -1.77 -13.45 13.22
N GLN A 202 -0.75 -13.00 12.51
CA GLN A 202 0.41 -13.82 12.19
C GLN A 202 1.47 -13.79 13.32
N SER A 203 2.33 -14.80 13.33
CA SER A 203 3.50 -14.83 14.20
C SER A 203 4.55 -13.79 13.74
N ALA A 204 5.55 -13.50 14.59
CA ALA A 204 6.65 -12.62 14.23
C ALA A 204 7.42 -13.08 12.96
N ASN A 205 7.48 -14.40 12.72
CA ASN A 205 8.13 -14.95 11.54
C ASN A 205 7.32 -14.75 10.25
N ASP A 206 5.99 -14.63 10.38
CA ASP A 206 5.05 -14.53 9.27
C ASP A 206 4.35 -13.17 9.20
N CYS A 207 4.82 -12.16 9.95
CA CYS A 207 4.17 -10.86 10.10
C CYS A 207 3.99 -10.07 8.79
N GLY A 208 4.65 -10.48 7.70
CA GLY A 208 4.44 -9.97 6.34
C GLY A 208 3.38 -10.72 5.53
N ARG A 209 2.68 -11.71 6.10
CA ARG A 209 1.61 -12.47 5.43
C ARG A 209 0.23 -11.98 5.86
N ALA A 210 -0.77 -12.23 5.02
CA ALA A 210 -2.17 -11.90 5.30
C ALA A 210 -2.66 -12.53 6.61
N CYS A 211 -3.59 -11.85 7.29
CA CYS A 211 -4.28 -12.35 8.47
C CYS A 211 -5.72 -11.81 8.50
N LYS A 212 -6.60 -12.40 9.29
CA LYS A 212 -8.00 -11.97 9.38
C LYS A 212 -8.15 -10.53 9.89
N VAL A 213 -7.32 -10.11 10.85
CA VAL A 213 -7.36 -8.73 11.35
C VAL A 213 -6.97 -7.75 10.26
N ALA A 214 -5.99 -8.08 9.39
CA ALA A 214 -5.66 -7.24 8.25
C ALA A 214 -6.82 -7.09 7.26
N ALA A 215 -7.59 -8.17 7.02
CA ALA A 215 -8.79 -8.13 6.19
C ALA A 215 -9.91 -7.28 6.82
N LEU A 216 -10.11 -7.36 8.15
CA LEU A 216 -11.04 -6.49 8.87
C LEU A 216 -10.67 -5.01 8.76
N VAL A 217 -9.37 -4.69 8.88
CA VAL A 217 -8.89 -3.32 8.75
C VAL A 217 -9.05 -2.80 7.33
N LEU A 218 -8.76 -3.63 6.33
CA LEU A 218 -8.94 -3.29 4.92
C LEU A 218 -10.42 -3.06 4.59
N ASP A 219 -11.30 -3.95 5.03
CA ASP A 219 -12.75 -3.83 4.86
C ASP A 219 -13.28 -2.53 5.46
N ALA A 220 -12.91 -2.24 6.72
CA ALA A 220 -13.29 -1.00 7.37
C ALA A 220 -12.78 0.24 6.66
N LYS A 221 -11.53 0.21 6.20
CA LYS A 221 -10.89 1.31 5.45
C LYS A 221 -11.60 1.56 4.13
N ALA A 222 -11.97 0.49 3.41
CA ALA A 222 -12.71 0.57 2.15
C ALA A 222 -14.13 1.15 2.37
N HIS A 223 -14.83 0.71 3.41
CA HIS A 223 -16.15 1.25 3.76
C HIS A 223 -16.08 2.73 4.14
N LEU A 224 -15.07 3.16 4.95
CA LEU A 224 -14.89 4.57 5.29
C LEU A 224 -14.56 5.42 4.06
N GLN A 225 -13.67 4.94 3.18
CA GLN A 225 -13.31 5.66 1.96
C GLN A 225 -14.52 5.81 1.05
N GLN A 226 -15.33 4.76 0.90
CA GLN A 226 -16.57 4.82 0.14
C GLN A 226 -17.60 5.74 0.81
N ALA A 227 -17.74 5.72 2.14
CA ALA A 227 -18.70 6.54 2.89
C ALA A 227 -18.48 8.05 2.74
N THR A 228 -17.25 8.45 2.48
CA THR A 228 -16.84 9.85 2.35
C THR A 228 -16.70 10.31 0.89
N ASP A 229 -16.74 9.39 -0.07
CA ASP A 229 -16.77 9.73 -1.49
C ASP A 229 -18.14 10.38 -1.84
N PRO A 230 -18.15 11.57 -2.46
CA PRO A 230 -19.39 12.30 -2.80
C PRO A 230 -20.43 11.48 -3.57
N VAL A 231 -19.99 10.49 -4.37
CA VAL A 231 -20.88 9.61 -5.15
C VAL A 231 -21.77 8.74 -4.26
N PHE A 232 -21.31 8.40 -3.05
CA PHE A 232 -22.00 7.47 -2.14
C PHE A 232 -22.64 8.15 -0.93
N THR A 233 -22.81 9.46 -0.94
CA THR A 233 -23.35 10.25 0.19
C THR A 233 -24.66 9.68 0.75
N ALA A 234 -25.55 9.17 -0.12
CA ALA A 234 -26.82 8.57 0.30
C ALA A 234 -26.65 7.28 1.14
N ARG A 235 -25.50 6.59 1.02
CA ARG A 235 -25.18 5.35 1.74
C ARG A 235 -24.24 5.56 2.93
N LYS A 236 -23.89 6.80 3.23
CA LYS A 236 -22.88 7.12 4.27
C LYS A 236 -23.15 6.43 5.60
N ALA A 237 -24.37 6.47 6.09
CA ALA A 237 -24.72 5.87 7.38
C ALA A 237 -24.57 4.34 7.38
N GLU A 238 -24.99 3.66 6.31
CA GLU A 238 -24.82 2.21 6.10
C GLU A 238 -23.33 1.84 6.09
N LEU A 239 -22.54 2.55 5.27
CA LEU A 239 -21.12 2.29 5.11
C LEU A 239 -20.32 2.56 6.39
N CYS A 240 -20.65 3.62 7.13
CA CYS A 240 -20.04 3.86 8.45
C CYS A 240 -20.40 2.77 9.47
N ALA A 241 -21.61 2.22 9.42
CA ALA A 241 -22.01 1.12 10.30
C ALA A 241 -21.25 -0.18 9.95
N ALA A 242 -21.04 -0.46 8.68
CA ALA A 242 -20.22 -1.60 8.22
C ALA A 242 -18.75 -1.42 8.66
N ALA A 243 -18.16 -0.26 8.42
CA ALA A 243 -16.80 0.06 8.89
C ALA A 243 -16.66 -0.14 10.40
N LYS A 244 -17.64 0.34 11.19
CA LYS A 244 -17.65 0.16 12.64
C LYS A 244 -17.62 -1.32 13.03
N THR A 245 -18.42 -2.15 12.38
CA THR A 245 -18.49 -3.59 12.65
C THR A 245 -17.13 -4.26 12.47
N SER A 246 -16.45 -3.97 11.38
CA SER A 246 -15.12 -4.52 11.08
C SER A 246 -14.05 -3.98 12.03
N LEU A 247 -14.11 -2.68 12.39
CA LEU A 247 -13.19 -2.09 13.37
C LEU A 247 -13.38 -2.66 14.77
N ASP A 248 -14.62 -2.85 15.22
CA ASP A 248 -14.93 -3.46 16.52
C ASP A 248 -14.40 -4.90 16.58
N ALA A 249 -14.57 -5.67 15.48
CA ALA A 249 -14.05 -7.03 15.36
C ALA A 249 -12.52 -7.05 15.38
N ALA A 250 -11.85 -6.13 14.65
CA ALA A 250 -10.39 -6.01 14.63
C ALA A 250 -9.85 -5.64 16.02
N TRP A 251 -10.49 -4.67 16.69
CA TRP A 251 -10.11 -4.24 18.04
C TRP A 251 -10.28 -5.35 19.08
N ALA A 252 -11.32 -6.17 18.95
CA ALA A 252 -11.55 -7.30 19.86
C ALA A 252 -10.46 -8.38 19.77
N LYS A 253 -9.73 -8.45 18.64
CA LYS A 253 -8.65 -9.42 18.39
C LYS A 253 -7.27 -8.94 18.88
N LYS A 254 -7.14 -7.72 19.40
CA LYS A 254 -5.87 -7.23 19.94
C LYS A 254 -5.43 -8.12 21.12
N PHE A 255 -4.13 -8.30 21.28
CA PHE A 255 -3.51 -9.12 22.32
C PHE A 255 -2.68 -8.29 23.33
N PHE A 256 -3.03 -7.02 23.49
CA PHE A 256 -2.51 -6.09 24.50
C PHE A 256 -3.68 -5.48 25.27
N ASN A 257 -3.41 -4.94 26.46
CA ASN A 257 -4.47 -4.35 27.29
C ASN A 257 -4.84 -2.95 26.82
N LYS A 258 -3.87 -2.06 26.76
CA LYS A 258 -4.02 -0.65 26.39
C LYS A 258 -3.03 -0.28 25.30
N LEU A 259 -3.40 0.67 24.44
CA LEU A 259 -2.50 1.18 23.40
C LEU A 259 -1.29 1.89 24.04
N GLU A 260 -1.50 2.53 25.18
CA GLU A 260 -0.47 3.24 25.97
C GLU A 260 0.62 2.31 26.54
N ASP A 261 0.36 1.00 26.61
CA ASP A 261 1.34 -0.01 27.03
C ASP A 261 2.37 -0.33 25.92
N ILE A 262 2.18 0.21 24.70
CA ILE A 262 3.05 0.00 23.55
C ILE A 262 3.82 1.29 23.25
N ASN A 263 5.16 1.21 23.23
CA ASN A 263 5.98 2.37 22.88
C ASN A 263 5.72 2.84 21.46
N VAL A 264 5.79 4.14 21.23
CA VAL A 264 5.58 4.73 19.88
C VAL A 264 6.63 4.27 18.86
N THR A 265 7.76 3.73 19.32
CA THR A 265 8.86 3.23 18.48
C THR A 265 8.75 1.75 18.13
N ASP A 266 7.99 0.94 18.90
CA ASP A 266 8.00 -0.53 18.79
C ASP A 266 7.58 -1.04 17.39
N ALA A 267 6.77 -0.27 16.68
CA ALA A 267 6.32 -0.60 15.33
C ALA A 267 7.42 -0.49 14.26
N PHE A 268 8.49 0.27 14.53
CA PHE A 268 9.47 0.71 13.51
C PHE A 268 10.91 0.33 13.85
N ASP A 269 11.22 0.05 15.10
CA ASP A 269 12.56 -0.33 15.54
C ASP A 269 12.94 -1.70 14.98
N LEU A 270 14.16 -1.85 14.43
CA LEU A 270 14.64 -3.08 13.79
C LEU A 270 14.58 -4.31 14.69
N GLU A 271 14.73 -4.13 16.00
CA GLU A 271 14.73 -5.24 16.98
C GLU A 271 13.29 -5.65 17.34
N THR A 272 12.32 -4.72 17.29
CA THR A 272 10.95 -4.96 17.77
C THR A 272 9.90 -5.04 16.65
N GLN A 273 10.13 -4.44 15.48
CA GLN A 273 9.12 -4.27 14.42
C GLN A 273 8.41 -5.56 14.00
N LYS A 274 9.14 -6.71 13.91
CA LYS A 274 8.58 -8.01 13.51
C LYS A 274 7.75 -8.67 14.60
N GLY A 275 8.01 -8.35 15.85
CA GLY A 275 7.26 -8.84 17.02
C GLY A 275 6.35 -7.78 17.63
N SER A 276 6.21 -6.62 17.02
CA SER A 276 5.41 -5.52 17.55
C SER A 276 3.96 -5.92 17.73
N LYS A 277 3.43 -5.70 18.92
CA LYS A 277 2.02 -5.95 19.24
C LYS A 277 1.07 -4.99 18.54
N GLU A 278 1.60 -3.89 18.03
CA GLU A 278 0.82 -2.90 17.30
C GLU A 278 0.64 -3.25 15.81
N ASN A 279 1.66 -3.88 15.19
CA ASN A 279 1.65 -4.17 13.76
C ASN A 279 0.68 -5.31 13.43
N ILE A 280 -0.14 -5.08 12.40
CA ILE A 280 -1.14 -6.03 11.90
C ILE A 280 -0.69 -6.62 10.58
N PHE A 281 -0.17 -5.77 9.69
CA PHE A 281 0.36 -6.20 8.38
C PHE A 281 1.49 -5.25 7.94
N GLN A 282 2.58 -5.83 7.46
CA GLN A 282 3.77 -5.08 7.06
C GLN A 282 4.52 -5.75 5.90
N ILE A 283 5.37 -5.00 5.22
CA ILE A 283 6.26 -5.51 4.18
C ILE A 283 7.64 -5.67 4.78
N ASN A 284 8.11 -6.90 4.87
CA ASN A 284 9.34 -7.24 5.56
C ASN A 284 10.58 -7.05 4.70
N TYR A 285 11.61 -6.45 5.30
CA TYR A 285 12.94 -6.31 4.71
C TYR A 285 14.01 -6.91 5.61
N VAL A 286 15.22 -7.11 5.05
CA VAL A 286 16.37 -7.69 5.75
C VAL A 286 17.60 -6.81 5.52
N SER A 287 18.17 -6.30 6.61
CA SER A 287 19.35 -5.44 6.58
C SER A 287 20.54 -6.16 5.93
N GLY A 288 21.17 -5.52 4.95
CA GLY A 288 22.34 -6.04 4.23
C GLY A 288 22.07 -7.11 3.16
N ASP A 289 20.83 -7.56 3.01
CA ASP A 289 20.44 -8.56 2.02
C ASP A 289 20.11 -7.91 0.67
N THR A 290 20.85 -8.28 -0.37
CA THR A 290 20.69 -7.73 -1.74
C THR A 290 19.36 -8.08 -2.40
N ASN A 291 18.72 -9.17 -1.97
CA ASN A 291 17.45 -9.65 -2.54
C ASN A 291 16.23 -9.21 -1.71
N ASN A 292 16.44 -9.04 -0.39
CA ASN A 292 15.35 -8.77 0.56
C ASN A 292 15.51 -7.45 1.32
N GLY A 293 16.54 -6.67 1.09
CA GLY A 293 16.70 -5.34 1.67
C GLY A 293 15.91 -4.27 0.95
N GLY A 294 15.42 -3.28 1.69
CA GLY A 294 14.71 -2.11 1.18
C GLY A 294 15.61 -0.88 1.05
N SER A 295 15.07 0.21 0.50
CA SER A 295 15.78 1.49 0.36
C SER A 295 15.08 2.65 1.07
N ILE A 296 14.00 2.39 1.79
CA ILE A 296 13.12 3.42 2.35
C ILE A 296 13.81 4.43 3.27
N PRO A 297 14.81 4.10 4.12
CA PRO A 297 15.49 5.09 4.95
C PRO A 297 16.13 6.24 4.16
N LEU A 298 16.60 5.96 2.94
CA LEU A 298 17.22 6.98 2.09
C LEU A 298 16.23 8.03 1.60
N TYR A 299 14.95 7.68 1.49
CA TYR A 299 13.92 8.61 1.00
C TYR A 299 13.56 9.69 2.02
N PHE A 300 13.99 9.56 3.27
CA PHE A 300 13.74 10.53 4.33
C PHE A 300 15.02 11.17 4.89
N ALA A 301 16.20 10.81 4.37
CA ALA A 301 17.47 11.28 4.88
C ALA A 301 17.78 12.72 4.38
N PRO A 302 17.94 13.73 5.27
CA PRO A 302 18.37 15.08 4.88
C PRO A 302 19.84 15.09 4.45
N GLN A 303 20.33 16.22 3.92
CA GLN A 303 21.74 16.38 3.54
C GLN A 303 22.67 16.43 4.76
N SER A 304 22.20 17.01 5.85
CA SER A 304 22.89 16.99 7.15
C SER A 304 21.90 16.94 8.30
N TYR A 305 22.34 16.41 9.42
CA TYR A 305 21.56 16.25 10.64
C TYR A 305 21.96 17.30 11.67
N ASP A 306 21.00 17.84 12.42
CA ASP A 306 21.29 18.71 13.57
C ASP A 306 21.90 17.91 14.73
N ASP A 307 21.57 16.60 14.78
CA ASP A 307 22.10 15.64 15.73
C ASP A 307 22.45 14.34 14.98
N GLU A 308 23.73 14.08 14.74
CA GLU A 308 24.23 12.88 14.04
C GLU A 308 23.83 11.57 14.72
N SER A 309 23.59 11.56 16.01
CA SER A 309 23.09 10.37 16.71
C SER A 309 21.72 9.93 16.19
N LYS A 310 20.96 10.86 15.61
CA LYS A 310 19.63 10.67 15.00
C LYS A 310 19.65 10.35 13.51
N SER A 311 20.83 10.18 12.89
CA SER A 311 20.89 9.84 11.46
C SER A 311 20.14 8.54 11.15
N LEU A 312 19.51 8.46 9.97
CA LEU A 312 18.71 7.32 9.53
C LEU A 312 19.56 6.16 9.03
N VAL A 313 20.68 6.48 8.39
CA VAL A 313 21.57 5.55 7.74
C VAL A 313 23.01 5.93 8.08
N ARG A 314 23.95 5.01 7.83
CA ARG A 314 25.35 5.24 8.09
C ARG A 314 26.01 6.18 7.07
N ASP A 315 25.56 6.17 5.82
CA ASP A 315 26.09 7.00 4.74
C ASP A 315 24.96 7.60 3.89
N VAL A 316 24.74 8.89 4.03
CA VAL A 316 23.68 9.66 3.32
C VAL A 316 24.09 10.12 1.93
N SER A 317 25.37 10.00 1.54
CA SER A 317 25.87 10.52 0.27
C SER A 317 25.27 9.84 -0.97
N LYS A 318 24.50 8.78 -0.78
CA LYS A 318 23.99 7.91 -1.85
C LYS A 318 22.58 8.27 -2.34
N TYR A 319 21.89 9.21 -1.71
CA TYR A 319 20.58 9.63 -2.16
C TYR A 319 20.43 11.16 -2.21
N SER A 320 19.87 11.66 -3.31
CA SER A 320 19.83 13.08 -3.64
C SER A 320 18.45 13.74 -3.60
N SER A 321 17.37 12.96 -3.39
CA SER A 321 16.00 13.50 -3.46
C SER A 321 15.11 12.94 -2.36
N PRO A 322 15.33 13.32 -1.09
CA PRO A 322 14.49 12.91 0.00
C PRO A 322 13.16 13.65 0.02
N CYS A 323 12.13 12.99 0.58
CA CYS A 323 10.84 13.56 0.88
C CYS A 323 10.84 14.05 2.35
N LEU A 324 10.83 15.36 2.57
CA LEU A 324 11.07 15.99 3.86
C LEU A 324 9.93 16.95 4.22
N MET A 325 9.80 17.22 5.51
CA MET A 325 8.86 18.21 6.03
C MET A 325 9.56 19.56 6.15
N LEU A 326 9.04 20.58 5.48
CA LEU A 326 9.48 21.95 5.71
C LEU A 326 9.27 22.31 7.18
N LYS A 327 10.22 23.08 7.76
CA LYS A 327 10.18 23.39 9.18
C LYS A 327 8.89 24.09 9.60
N ASP A 328 8.42 25.06 8.84
CA ASP A 328 7.21 25.82 9.12
C ASP A 328 5.93 24.94 9.09
N LYS A 329 5.90 23.92 8.21
CA LYS A 329 4.85 22.91 8.20
C LYS A 329 4.95 22.00 9.41
N GLY A 330 6.13 21.50 9.69
CA GLY A 330 6.34 20.63 10.86
C GLY A 330 6.05 21.35 12.16
N ASP A 331 6.29 22.66 12.22
CA ASP A 331 5.95 23.51 13.37
C ASP A 331 4.42 23.63 13.58
N LYS A 332 3.63 23.53 12.53
CA LYS A 332 2.15 23.47 12.61
C LYS A 332 1.67 22.07 13.00
N ILE A 333 2.26 21.04 12.44
CA ILE A 333 1.90 19.62 12.73
C ILE A 333 2.29 19.29 14.18
N PHE A 334 3.47 19.70 14.63
CA PHE A 334 3.99 19.53 15.99
C PHE A 334 4.21 20.90 16.64
N PRO A 335 3.17 21.53 17.22
CA PRO A 335 3.28 22.84 17.87
C PRO A 335 4.34 22.84 18.98
N GLU A 336 5.02 23.96 19.18
CA GLU A 336 6.09 24.09 20.18
C GLU A 336 5.65 23.67 21.58
N ALA A 337 4.41 23.96 21.96
CA ALA A 337 3.84 23.61 23.26
C ALA A 337 3.74 22.08 23.48
N ASP A 338 3.65 21.29 22.39
CA ASP A 338 3.51 19.84 22.44
C ASP A 338 4.86 19.11 22.31
N ARG A 339 5.87 19.72 21.66
CA ARG A 339 7.14 19.05 21.28
C ARG A 339 7.91 18.44 22.44
N THR A 340 7.85 19.04 23.60
CA THR A 340 8.55 18.54 24.80
C THR A 340 7.83 17.38 25.46
N LYS A 341 6.57 17.11 25.09
CA LYS A 341 5.71 16.05 25.63
C LYS A 341 5.44 14.96 24.60
N ASP A 342 5.27 15.33 23.31
CA ASP A 342 4.92 14.37 22.27
C ASP A 342 6.06 13.38 22.00
N LEU A 343 5.87 12.16 22.48
CA LEU A 343 6.85 11.09 22.38
C LEU A 343 7.17 10.73 20.91
N ARG A 344 6.27 11.01 19.96
CA ARG A 344 6.50 10.83 18.53
C ARG A 344 7.48 11.86 18.00
N PHE A 345 7.30 13.14 18.39
CA PHE A 345 8.24 14.19 18.01
C PHE A 345 9.62 13.90 18.60
N ILE A 346 9.68 13.55 19.87
CA ILE A 346 10.94 13.27 20.59
C ILE A 346 11.71 12.08 19.96
N ASN A 347 11.00 11.00 19.62
CA ASN A 347 11.64 9.75 19.25
C ASN A 347 11.62 9.48 17.72
N LEU A 348 10.58 9.94 16.99
CA LEU A 348 10.35 9.57 15.61
C LEU A 348 10.50 10.73 14.61
N ILE A 349 10.78 11.95 15.08
CA ILE A 349 11.08 13.10 14.22
C ILE A 349 12.50 13.56 14.51
N GLY A 350 13.24 13.84 13.45
CA GLY A 350 14.55 14.47 13.50
C GLY A 350 14.53 15.81 12.79
N SER A 351 15.55 16.62 13.03
CA SER A 351 15.78 17.91 12.35
C SER A 351 17.12 17.92 11.65
N GLY A 352 17.22 18.71 10.59
CA GLY A 352 18.42 18.83 9.77
C GLY A 352 18.30 19.89 8.71
N ILE A 353 19.24 19.90 7.75
CA ILE A 353 19.30 20.86 6.67
C ILE A 353 19.19 20.13 5.33
N PHE A 354 18.43 20.74 4.39
CA PHE A 354 18.42 20.35 2.99
C PHE A 354 18.36 21.60 2.10
N GLY A 355 19.30 21.71 1.14
CA GLY A 355 19.39 22.88 0.27
C GLY A 355 19.56 24.21 1.03
N GLY A 356 20.21 24.19 2.20
CA GLY A 356 20.36 25.36 3.08
C GLY A 356 19.11 25.70 3.92
N SER A 357 18.01 24.97 3.76
CA SER A 357 16.78 25.19 4.51
C SER A 357 16.63 24.20 5.67
N PRO A 358 16.15 24.64 6.85
CA PRO A 358 15.87 23.74 7.95
C PRO A 358 14.65 22.87 7.65
N VAL A 359 14.76 21.57 7.95
CA VAL A 359 13.74 20.56 7.69
C VAL A 359 13.55 19.65 8.87
N TYR A 360 12.37 19.01 8.94
CA TYR A 360 12.15 17.82 9.74
C TYR A 360 12.09 16.59 8.83
N TYR A 361 12.41 15.40 9.39
CA TYR A 361 12.33 14.12 8.73
C TYR A 361 11.81 13.06 9.69
N THR A 362 11.14 12.03 9.15
CA THR A 362 10.70 10.89 9.96
C THR A 362 11.86 9.96 10.25
N ARG A 363 11.92 9.46 11.49
CA ARG A 363 12.89 8.46 11.97
C ARG A 363 12.28 7.05 12.09
N LYS A 364 11.07 6.86 11.59
CA LYS A 364 10.39 5.56 11.56
C LYS A 364 11.17 4.50 10.78
N TYR A 365 12.02 4.92 9.88
CA TYR A 365 12.81 4.04 9.01
C TYR A 365 14.31 4.26 9.28
N THR A 366 14.81 3.79 10.41
CA THR A 366 16.22 3.93 10.78
C THR A 366 16.92 2.58 10.69
N ASP A 367 17.96 2.48 9.86
CA ASP A 367 18.85 1.31 9.82
C ASP A 367 20.31 1.73 9.65
N LYS A 368 21.07 1.64 10.76
CA LYS A 368 22.51 1.87 10.80
C LYS A 368 23.32 0.57 10.86
N ALA A 369 22.66 -0.59 10.84
CA ALA A 369 23.31 -1.89 10.96
C ALA A 369 24.10 -2.25 9.69
N THR A 370 23.61 -1.83 8.52
CA THR A 370 24.26 -2.10 7.24
C THR A 370 25.15 -0.95 6.76
N THR A 371 26.22 -1.30 6.02
CA THR A 371 27.05 -0.35 5.24
C THR A 371 26.64 -0.28 3.77
N THR A 372 25.66 -1.09 3.37
CA THR A 372 25.12 -1.14 2.01
C THR A 372 23.86 -0.25 1.90
N VAL A 373 23.26 -0.21 0.72
CA VAL A 373 21.97 0.48 0.46
C VAL A 373 20.76 -0.45 0.62
N TYR A 374 20.95 -1.60 1.27
CA TYR A 374 19.91 -2.62 1.53
C TYR A 374 19.54 -2.60 3.01
N TYR A 375 18.47 -1.95 3.35
CA TYR A 375 18.03 -1.69 4.72
C TYR A 375 16.93 -2.65 5.15
N GLY A 376 16.85 -2.91 6.47
CA GLY A 376 15.91 -3.83 7.10
C GLY A 376 14.67 -3.17 7.70
N SER A 377 14.49 -1.87 7.52
CA SER A 377 13.29 -1.18 8.02
C SER A 377 12.06 -1.64 7.27
N ASP A 378 11.12 -2.27 7.96
CA ASP A 378 9.87 -2.77 7.41
C ASP A 378 8.88 -1.60 7.14
N ILE A 379 8.01 -1.77 6.14
CA ILE A 379 6.94 -0.82 5.86
C ILE A 379 5.67 -1.31 6.54
N VAL A 380 5.18 -0.58 7.52
CA VAL A 380 3.96 -0.91 8.25
C VAL A 380 2.75 -0.43 7.45
N VAL A 381 1.95 -1.36 6.93
CA VAL A 381 0.74 -1.06 6.15
C VAL A 381 -0.46 -0.84 7.06
N PHE A 382 -0.69 -1.75 8.02
CA PHE A 382 -1.76 -1.66 9.01
C PHE A 382 -1.22 -1.87 10.42
N ARG A 383 -1.68 -1.03 11.36
CA ARG A 383 -1.37 -1.11 12.79
C ARG A 383 -2.54 -0.65 13.65
N TYR A 384 -2.57 -1.01 14.92
CA TYR A 384 -3.71 -0.76 15.79
C TYR A 384 -3.99 0.73 16.04
N ALA A 385 -3.01 1.63 15.94
CA ALA A 385 -3.30 3.07 15.99
C ALA A 385 -4.21 3.52 14.82
N ASP A 386 -4.11 2.90 13.64
CA ASP A 386 -5.01 3.19 12.52
C ASP A 386 -6.44 2.69 12.84
N VAL A 387 -6.59 1.50 13.43
CA VAL A 387 -7.88 1.01 13.91
C VAL A 387 -8.52 1.99 14.91
N VAL A 388 -7.75 2.48 15.88
CA VAL A 388 -8.22 3.43 16.89
C VAL A 388 -8.66 4.76 16.27
N LEU A 389 -7.86 5.33 15.37
CA LEU A 389 -8.20 6.60 14.74
C LEU A 389 -9.33 6.47 13.71
N MET A 390 -9.47 5.33 13.00
CA MET A 390 -10.66 5.05 12.19
C MET A 390 -11.93 4.88 13.04
N GLN A 391 -11.85 4.34 14.26
CA GLN A 391 -12.99 4.36 15.20
C GLN A 391 -13.38 5.80 15.57
N ALA A 392 -12.41 6.70 15.74
CA ALA A 392 -12.70 8.13 15.98
C ALA A 392 -13.39 8.76 14.75
N GLU A 393 -12.92 8.44 13.52
CA GLU A 393 -13.55 8.92 12.27
C GLU A 393 -15.00 8.43 12.15
N VAL A 394 -15.25 7.13 12.34
CA VAL A 394 -16.61 6.56 12.30
C VAL A 394 -17.52 7.25 13.32
N ALA A 395 -17.06 7.40 14.57
CA ALA A 395 -17.84 8.06 15.59
C ALA A 395 -18.14 9.52 15.23
N TYR A 396 -17.17 10.24 14.68
CA TYR A 396 -17.39 11.60 14.16
C TYR A 396 -18.46 11.61 13.03
N HIS A 397 -18.33 10.75 12.03
CA HIS A 397 -19.24 10.69 10.88
C HIS A 397 -20.67 10.26 11.26
N THR A 398 -20.84 9.55 12.37
CA THR A 398 -22.14 9.13 12.91
C THR A 398 -22.69 10.08 13.98
N GLY A 399 -21.99 11.19 14.27
CA GLY A 399 -22.43 12.21 15.22
C GLY A 399 -22.16 11.89 16.69
N ASP A 400 -21.40 10.84 16.99
CA ASP A 400 -21.03 10.43 18.37
C ASP A 400 -19.74 11.10 18.81
N ALA A 401 -19.80 12.40 19.09
CA ALA A 401 -18.64 13.19 19.48
C ALA A 401 -17.93 12.67 20.75
N ALA A 402 -18.69 12.09 21.69
CA ALA A 402 -18.11 11.56 22.93
C ALA A 402 -17.20 10.35 22.65
N ASN A 403 -17.66 9.38 21.87
CA ASN A 403 -16.83 8.25 21.47
C ASN A 403 -15.71 8.66 20.51
N ALA A 404 -15.92 9.62 19.61
CA ALA A 404 -14.87 10.16 18.76
C ALA A 404 -13.71 10.71 19.58
N MET A 405 -13.97 11.55 20.57
CA MET A 405 -12.95 12.06 21.49
C MET A 405 -12.31 10.96 22.35
N LYS A 406 -13.08 9.97 22.79
CA LYS A 406 -12.53 8.83 23.54
C LYS A 406 -11.46 8.08 22.76
N TRP A 407 -11.75 7.73 21.49
CA TRP A 407 -10.80 7.03 20.63
C TRP A 407 -9.60 7.92 20.28
N LEU A 408 -9.83 9.19 19.94
CA LEU A 408 -8.77 10.16 19.68
C LEU A 408 -7.81 10.28 20.86
N ASN A 409 -8.35 10.38 22.08
CA ASN A 409 -7.56 10.55 23.30
C ASN A 409 -6.70 9.33 23.64
N MET A 410 -7.05 8.12 23.20
CA MET A 410 -6.18 6.95 23.39
C MET A 410 -4.83 7.12 22.68
N VAL A 411 -4.83 7.64 21.44
CA VAL A 411 -3.60 7.90 20.69
C VAL A 411 -2.83 9.08 21.28
N ARG A 412 -3.53 10.14 21.64
CA ARG A 412 -2.93 11.33 22.30
C ARG A 412 -2.24 10.97 23.62
N GLN A 413 -2.91 10.19 24.47
CA GLN A 413 -2.36 9.73 25.75
C GLN A 413 -1.13 8.84 25.57
N ARG A 414 -1.15 7.90 24.59
CA ARG A 414 0.04 7.13 24.25
C ARG A 414 1.22 8.04 23.85
N ALA A 415 0.93 9.09 23.10
CA ALA A 415 1.94 10.08 22.68
C ALA A 415 2.38 11.04 23.81
N GLY A 416 1.82 10.94 25.01
CA GLY A 416 2.14 11.82 26.14
C GLY A 416 1.43 13.18 26.08
N LEU A 417 0.41 13.33 25.22
CA LEU A 417 -0.35 14.56 25.08
C LEU A 417 -1.58 14.59 25.97
N ASP A 418 -1.99 15.79 26.35
CA ASP A 418 -3.20 16.02 27.10
C ASP A 418 -4.45 15.61 26.29
N ALA A 419 -5.45 15.07 26.98
CA ALA A 419 -6.73 14.71 26.39
C ALA A 419 -7.49 15.97 25.94
N VAL A 420 -8.14 15.89 24.75
CA VAL A 420 -9.07 16.92 24.30
C VAL A 420 -10.47 16.67 24.82
N SER A 421 -11.25 17.72 25.06
CA SER A 421 -12.62 17.65 25.53
C SER A 421 -13.47 18.77 24.95
N GLY A 422 -14.79 18.57 24.94
CA GLY A 422 -15.76 19.60 24.49
C GLY A 422 -15.72 19.93 22.99
N LEU A 423 -15.03 19.13 22.18
CA LEU A 423 -14.95 19.35 20.73
C LEU A 423 -16.21 18.81 20.02
N SER A 424 -16.63 19.52 18.97
CA SER A 424 -17.75 19.10 18.10
C SER A 424 -17.61 19.71 16.71
N GLY A 425 -18.37 19.21 15.74
CA GLY A 425 -18.37 19.71 14.36
C GLY A 425 -16.97 19.72 13.75
N ASN A 426 -16.64 20.79 13.03
CA ASN A 426 -15.34 20.89 12.35
C ASN A 426 -14.15 20.88 13.32
N ASN A 427 -14.26 21.42 14.53
CA ASN A 427 -13.17 21.40 15.49
C ASN A 427 -12.80 19.96 15.92
N LEU A 428 -13.80 19.08 16.04
CA LEU A 428 -13.56 17.66 16.32
C LEU A 428 -12.97 16.94 15.10
N ARG A 429 -13.50 17.22 13.91
CA ARG A 429 -12.96 16.71 12.66
C ARG A 429 -11.47 17.06 12.54
N ASP A 430 -11.17 18.34 12.62
CA ASP A 430 -9.80 18.84 12.46
C ASP A 430 -8.86 18.22 13.49
N ALA A 431 -9.29 18.09 14.75
CA ALA A 431 -8.50 17.42 15.80
C ALA A 431 -8.21 15.95 15.47
N ILE A 432 -9.17 15.21 14.89
CA ILE A 432 -8.96 13.81 14.48
C ILE A 432 -7.96 13.72 13.33
N TYR A 433 -8.13 14.53 12.25
CA TYR A 433 -7.27 14.43 11.07
C TYR A 433 -5.89 15.04 11.31
N GLU A 434 -5.75 16.07 12.13
CA GLU A 434 -4.44 16.56 12.60
C GLU A 434 -3.71 15.48 13.41
N GLU A 435 -4.42 14.76 14.30
CA GLU A 435 -3.81 13.68 15.06
C GLU A 435 -3.39 12.53 14.12
N ARG A 436 -4.17 12.21 13.08
CA ARG A 436 -3.78 11.23 12.06
C ARG A 436 -2.51 11.64 11.33
N ILE A 437 -2.38 12.91 10.94
CA ILE A 437 -1.14 13.42 10.31
C ILE A 437 0.06 13.29 11.25
N ARG A 438 -0.09 13.64 12.55
CA ARG A 438 0.99 13.48 13.54
C ARG A 438 1.40 12.03 13.71
N GLU A 439 0.42 11.15 13.79
CA GLU A 439 0.61 9.73 14.02
C GLU A 439 1.23 9.02 12.81
N PHE A 440 0.81 9.36 11.59
CA PHE A 440 1.13 8.60 10.38
C PHE A 440 2.09 9.29 9.42
N VAL A 441 2.70 10.43 9.78
CA VAL A 441 3.69 11.10 8.93
C VAL A 441 4.79 10.12 8.48
N GLY A 442 5.00 10.01 7.17
CA GLY A 442 5.95 9.09 6.56
C GLY A 442 5.44 7.64 6.40
N GLU A 443 4.17 7.34 6.73
CA GLU A 443 3.57 6.00 6.55
C GLU A 443 2.64 5.92 5.32
N GLY A 444 2.57 6.97 4.52
CA GLY A 444 1.81 6.95 3.29
C GLY A 444 0.29 6.90 3.47
N LYS A 445 -0.29 7.75 4.33
CA LYS A 445 -1.74 7.77 4.60
C LYS A 445 -2.40 9.13 4.39
N ALA A 446 -1.62 10.21 4.30
CA ALA A 446 -2.13 11.57 4.42
C ALA A 446 -3.14 11.95 3.32
N TRP A 447 -2.96 11.53 2.07
CA TRP A 447 -3.89 11.86 1.00
C TRP A 447 -5.27 11.21 1.20
N GLU A 448 -5.29 9.93 1.52
CA GLU A 448 -6.55 9.22 1.83
C GLU A 448 -7.26 9.84 3.03
N ASP A 449 -6.50 10.24 4.06
CA ASP A 449 -7.03 10.91 5.25
C ASP A 449 -7.68 12.25 4.89
N TYR A 450 -7.04 13.06 4.03
CA TYR A 450 -7.61 14.32 3.56
C TYR A 450 -8.91 14.10 2.76
N LEU A 451 -8.95 13.11 1.87
CA LEU A 451 -10.15 12.79 1.10
C LEU A 451 -11.32 12.35 1.98
N ARG A 452 -11.04 11.71 3.13
CA ARG A 452 -12.09 11.31 4.09
C ARG A 452 -12.54 12.45 5.01
N GLY A 453 -11.64 13.36 5.33
CA GLY A 453 -11.88 14.42 6.31
C GLY A 453 -12.52 15.68 5.74
N TYR A 454 -12.22 16.02 4.51
CA TYR A 454 -12.50 17.34 3.95
C TYR A 454 -13.20 17.25 2.60
N SER A 455 -14.02 18.26 2.30
CA SER A 455 -14.65 18.39 0.99
C SER A 455 -13.62 18.78 -0.09
N HIS A 456 -13.94 18.52 -1.36
CA HIS A 456 -13.13 18.94 -2.50
C HIS A 456 -12.90 20.46 -2.52
N GLU A 457 -13.90 21.26 -2.11
CA GLU A 457 -13.77 22.71 -2.01
C GLU A 457 -12.76 23.12 -0.92
N GLU A 458 -12.88 22.54 0.29
CA GLU A 458 -11.94 22.81 1.39
C GLU A 458 -10.52 22.43 1.00
N LEU A 459 -10.29 21.26 0.39
CA LEU A 459 -8.97 20.83 -0.07
C LEU A 459 -8.44 21.70 -1.19
N THR A 460 -9.26 22.09 -2.14
CA THR A 460 -8.85 23.01 -3.23
C THR A 460 -8.38 24.34 -2.66
N ASN A 461 -9.11 24.91 -1.72
CA ASN A 461 -8.74 26.18 -1.07
C ASN A 461 -7.47 26.01 -0.24
N TYR A 462 -7.36 24.91 0.52
CA TYR A 462 -6.18 24.61 1.33
C TYR A 462 -4.91 24.48 0.47
N PHE A 463 -4.93 23.65 -0.58
CA PHE A 463 -3.75 23.41 -1.42
C PHE A 463 -3.32 24.65 -2.21
N LYS A 464 -4.27 25.43 -2.72
CA LYS A 464 -3.94 26.72 -3.39
C LYS A 464 -3.29 27.71 -2.43
N ALA A 465 -3.80 27.82 -1.20
CA ALA A 465 -3.20 28.67 -0.16
C ALA A 465 -1.82 28.16 0.28
N ASP A 466 -1.59 26.84 0.23
CA ASP A 466 -0.32 26.19 0.55
C ASP A 466 0.71 26.23 -0.61
N GLY A 467 0.41 26.93 -1.70
CA GLY A 467 1.32 27.12 -2.83
C GLY A 467 1.17 26.12 -3.98
N ALA A 468 0.19 25.22 -3.96
CA ALA A 468 -0.18 24.38 -5.10
C ALA A 468 -1.21 25.12 -5.99
N ALA A 469 -0.80 26.18 -6.65
CA ALA A 469 -1.70 27.07 -7.40
C ALA A 469 -2.48 26.35 -8.52
N MET A 470 -1.95 25.25 -9.06
CA MET A 470 -2.54 24.44 -10.14
C MET A 470 -3.54 23.41 -9.65
N PHE A 471 -3.66 23.19 -8.33
CA PHE A 471 -4.56 22.19 -7.78
C PHE A 471 -6.03 22.48 -8.16
N GLY A 472 -6.73 21.44 -8.59
CA GLY A 472 -8.14 21.55 -9.00
C GLY A 472 -8.83 20.20 -9.07
N GLU A 473 -10.02 20.14 -9.66
CA GLU A 473 -10.89 18.95 -9.67
C GLU A 473 -10.21 17.70 -10.25
N LYS A 474 -9.35 17.85 -11.25
CA LYS A 474 -8.58 16.71 -11.81
C LYS A 474 -7.70 16.00 -10.80
N ASP A 475 -7.22 16.72 -9.78
CA ASP A 475 -6.20 16.22 -8.84
C ASP A 475 -6.78 15.34 -7.72
N PHE A 476 -8.09 15.12 -7.69
CA PHE A 476 -8.71 14.18 -6.75
C PHE A 476 -8.56 12.71 -7.16
N LEU A 477 -8.21 12.45 -8.43
CA LEU A 477 -7.84 11.12 -8.92
C LEU A 477 -6.54 11.22 -9.74
N PHE A 478 -5.72 10.19 -9.69
CA PHE A 478 -4.56 10.10 -10.58
C PHE A 478 -4.97 9.82 -12.02
N PRO A 479 -4.19 10.27 -13.01
CA PRO A 479 -4.45 9.94 -14.41
C PRO A 479 -4.28 8.44 -14.66
N ILE A 480 -5.15 7.88 -15.51
CA ILE A 480 -4.91 6.54 -16.06
C ILE A 480 -3.66 6.61 -16.95
N PRO A 481 -2.68 5.69 -16.80
CA PRO A 481 -1.46 5.73 -17.59
C PRO A 481 -1.75 5.77 -19.10
N TYR A 482 -1.08 6.65 -19.84
CA TYR A 482 -1.27 6.81 -21.28
C TYR A 482 -1.10 5.48 -22.03
N SER A 483 -0.10 4.67 -21.62
CA SER A 483 0.14 3.36 -22.21
C SER A 483 -1.04 2.38 -22.08
N GLN A 484 -1.91 2.57 -21.11
CA GLN A 484 -3.11 1.75 -20.92
C GLN A 484 -4.30 2.31 -21.72
N VAL A 485 -4.46 3.64 -21.75
CA VAL A 485 -5.52 4.30 -22.51
C VAL A 485 -5.43 3.97 -24.00
N ILE A 486 -4.21 4.00 -24.59
CA ILE A 486 -4.03 3.72 -26.03
C ILE A 486 -4.36 2.27 -26.42
N LEU A 487 -4.34 1.32 -25.48
CA LEU A 487 -4.70 -0.08 -25.75
C LEU A 487 -6.21 -0.28 -25.93
N ASN A 488 -7.03 0.51 -25.23
CA ASN A 488 -8.48 0.46 -25.34
C ASN A 488 -9.10 1.84 -24.98
N PRO A 489 -9.02 2.84 -25.87
CA PRO A 489 -9.46 4.21 -25.56
C PRO A 489 -10.95 4.33 -25.23
N GLU A 490 -11.78 3.46 -25.80
CA GLU A 490 -13.24 3.46 -25.56
C GLU A 490 -13.58 2.80 -24.22
N GLY A 491 -12.92 1.69 -23.89
CA GLY A 491 -13.18 0.93 -22.66
C GLY A 491 -12.44 1.47 -21.44
N LEU A 492 -11.31 2.16 -21.66
CA LEU A 492 -10.47 2.73 -20.61
C LEU A 492 -10.21 4.23 -20.87
N PRO A 493 -11.25 5.07 -20.85
CA PRO A 493 -11.09 6.52 -21.04
C PRO A 493 -10.31 7.14 -19.87
N GLN A 494 -9.67 8.27 -20.15
CA GLN A 494 -8.90 9.04 -19.17
C GLN A 494 -9.80 9.64 -18.07
N ASN A 495 -9.24 9.87 -16.88
CA ASN A 495 -9.89 10.67 -15.85
C ASN A 495 -10.02 12.14 -16.31
N PRO A 496 -11.11 12.83 -15.92
CA PRO A 496 -11.35 14.21 -16.35
C PRO A 496 -10.19 15.14 -16.02
N GLY A 497 -9.81 16.00 -16.99
CA GLY A 497 -8.78 17.01 -16.82
C GLY A 497 -7.34 16.57 -17.20
N TYR A 498 -7.15 15.33 -17.64
CA TYR A 498 -5.85 14.80 -18.08
C TYR A 498 -5.82 14.52 -19.58
#